data_d11386daefa43b8adaee642b5a104377
#
_entry.id   d11386daefa43b8adaee642b5a104377
#
_cell.length_a   1.000
_cell.length_b   1.000
_cell.length_c   1.000
_cell.angle_alpha   90.00
_cell.angle_beta   90.00
_cell.angle_gamma   90.00
#
_symmetry.space_group_name_H-M   'P 1'
#
loop_
_entity.id
_entity.type
_entity.pdbx_description
1 polymer ?
#
loop_
_entity_poly.entity_id
_entity_poly.type
_entity_poly.pdbx_seq_one_letter_code
_entity_poly.pdbx_strand_id
1 'polypeptide(L)'
;MKASLLQMTSGIDPAANARTITDGVARAAAEGSAMLFTPEMSGLLDGNRERARQHVVAEEEDLVLAATREAAAKHGIWVHLGSLALKGEGDKFRNRGFVIDGTGAIRASYDKLHLFDVDLATGESWRESNTYDRGERAILVDTPIGRLGLAICYDMRFPDLFRALSDAGATALAVPAAFTRPTGKAHWHVLLRARAIEAAAYLIATAQTGEHEDGRATYGHSLVIDPWGEVLLDMGEEAGLGSAEIDPSRIDDVRSRVPVLRHRRPIPPVETFA
;
A
#
# COMPACT_ATOMS: atom_id res chain seq x y z
N MET A 1 -4.18 -14.56 12.60
CA MET A 1 -3.75 -14.88 11.20
C MET A 1 -2.51 -14.05 10.90
N LYS A 2 -1.48 -14.66 10.28
CA LYS A 2 -0.22 -13.98 10.02
C LYS A 2 -0.27 -13.20 8.70
N ALA A 3 0.11 -11.91 8.73
CA ALA A 3 0.37 -11.07 7.57
C ALA A 3 1.87 -10.81 7.46
N SER A 4 2.46 -10.97 6.27
CA SER A 4 3.85 -10.67 5.99
C SER A 4 3.99 -9.43 5.11
N LEU A 5 5.03 -8.65 5.37
CA LEU A 5 5.40 -7.44 4.63
C LEU A 5 6.77 -7.64 4.00
N LEU A 6 6.88 -7.47 2.69
CA LEU A 6 8.15 -7.46 1.97
C LEU A 6 8.62 -6.01 1.81
N GLN A 7 9.52 -5.56 2.68
CA GLN A 7 10.21 -4.29 2.52
C GLN A 7 11.36 -4.47 1.53
N MET A 8 11.33 -3.75 0.42
CA MET A 8 12.28 -3.96 -0.68
C MET A 8 12.78 -2.63 -1.25
N THR A 9 13.86 -2.72 -2.03
CA THR A 9 14.43 -1.62 -2.82
C THR A 9 14.22 -1.96 -4.29
N SER A 10 13.09 -1.51 -4.86
CA SER A 10 12.79 -1.74 -6.28
C SER A 10 13.77 -0.99 -7.15
N GLY A 11 14.32 -1.67 -8.16
CA GLY A 11 15.18 -1.09 -9.18
C GLY A 11 14.43 -0.75 -10.47
N ILE A 12 15.22 -0.49 -11.51
CA ILE A 12 14.74 -0.16 -12.86
C ILE A 12 14.55 -1.40 -13.76
N ASP A 13 14.89 -2.59 -13.27
CA ASP A 13 14.69 -3.88 -13.97
C ASP A 13 13.47 -4.63 -13.41
N PRO A 14 12.32 -4.66 -14.13
CA PRO A 14 11.13 -5.37 -13.69
C PRO A 14 11.37 -6.88 -13.46
N ALA A 15 12.27 -7.51 -14.20
CA ALA A 15 12.55 -8.93 -14.04
C ALA A 15 13.30 -9.22 -12.72
N ALA A 16 14.21 -8.34 -12.31
CA ALA A 16 14.87 -8.43 -11.01
C ALA A 16 13.87 -8.21 -9.87
N ASN A 17 13.00 -7.21 -9.99
CA ASN A 17 11.95 -6.93 -9.00
C ASN A 17 10.96 -8.10 -8.89
N ALA A 18 10.55 -8.71 -10.01
CA ALA A 18 9.69 -9.90 -10.02
C ALA A 18 10.32 -11.07 -9.24
N ARG A 19 11.63 -11.33 -9.41
CA ARG A 19 12.34 -12.36 -8.63
C ARG A 19 12.29 -12.07 -7.14
N THR A 20 12.57 -10.84 -6.72
CA THR A 20 12.48 -10.44 -5.31
C THR A 20 11.09 -10.67 -4.72
N ILE A 21 10.04 -10.32 -5.48
CA ILE A 21 8.64 -10.52 -5.06
C ILE A 21 8.32 -12.01 -4.95
N THR A 22 8.66 -12.81 -5.97
CA THR A 22 8.34 -14.25 -5.98
C THR A 22 9.08 -15.02 -4.89
N ASP A 23 10.33 -14.64 -4.59
CA ASP A 23 11.09 -15.17 -3.45
C ASP A 23 10.43 -14.77 -2.11
N GLY A 24 9.95 -13.53 -2.01
CA GLY A 24 9.16 -13.06 -0.87
C GLY A 24 7.88 -13.85 -0.67
N VAL A 25 7.13 -14.14 -1.75
CA VAL A 25 5.92 -14.98 -1.73
C VAL A 25 6.24 -16.38 -1.20
N ALA A 26 7.30 -17.02 -1.74
CA ALA A 26 7.71 -18.36 -1.33
C ALA A 26 8.08 -18.41 0.16
N ARG A 27 8.85 -17.42 0.64
CA ARG A 27 9.27 -17.32 2.05
C ARG A 27 8.08 -17.07 2.98
N ALA A 28 7.19 -16.11 2.65
CA ALA A 28 6.00 -15.82 3.44
C ALA A 28 5.09 -17.05 3.58
N ALA A 29 4.90 -17.81 2.48
CA ALA A 29 4.14 -19.06 2.51
C ALA A 29 4.81 -20.12 3.39
N ALA A 30 6.13 -20.29 3.29
CA ALA A 30 6.91 -21.23 4.13
C ALA A 30 6.84 -20.88 5.62
N GLU A 31 6.70 -19.59 5.96
CA GLU A 31 6.53 -19.10 7.32
C GLU A 31 5.05 -19.17 7.80
N GLY A 32 4.12 -19.69 6.99
CA GLY A 32 2.70 -19.88 7.32
C GLY A 32 1.87 -18.60 7.29
N SER A 33 2.28 -17.61 6.50
CA SER A 33 1.50 -16.37 6.34
C SER A 33 0.27 -16.60 5.49
N ALA A 34 -0.85 -15.98 5.89
CA ALA A 34 -2.08 -16.01 5.12
C ALA A 34 -2.04 -15.06 3.92
N MET A 35 -1.28 -13.97 4.04
CA MET A 35 -1.18 -12.93 3.01
C MET A 35 0.16 -12.21 3.07
N LEU A 36 0.74 -11.96 1.88
CA LEU A 36 1.93 -11.12 1.70
C LEU A 36 1.52 -9.75 1.16
N PHE A 37 2.20 -8.71 1.65
CA PHE A 37 2.08 -7.33 1.18
C PHE A 37 3.40 -6.86 0.59
N THR A 38 3.35 -6.16 -0.55
CA THR A 38 4.51 -5.51 -1.18
C THR A 38 4.32 -3.99 -1.25
N PRO A 39 5.37 -3.19 -1.45
CA PRO A 39 5.26 -1.73 -1.46
C PRO A 39 4.69 -1.16 -2.77
N GLU A 40 4.49 0.16 -2.79
CA GLU A 40 4.20 0.92 -4.01
C GLU A 40 5.36 0.79 -5.00
N MET A 41 5.04 0.73 -6.30
CA MET A 41 6.02 0.60 -7.39
C MET A 41 6.95 -0.62 -7.25
N SER A 42 6.39 -1.74 -6.80
CA SER A 42 7.15 -2.98 -6.60
C SER A 42 7.76 -3.53 -7.88
N GLY A 43 7.13 -3.30 -9.03
CA GLY A 43 7.61 -3.81 -10.31
C GLY A 43 8.66 -2.93 -10.99
N LEU A 44 8.59 -1.63 -10.79
CA LEU A 44 9.47 -0.64 -11.43
C LEU A 44 9.46 0.65 -10.62
N LEU A 45 10.63 1.08 -10.16
CA LEU A 45 10.79 2.38 -9.52
C LEU A 45 11.83 3.19 -10.30
N ASP A 46 11.35 4.06 -11.20
CA ASP A 46 12.18 4.84 -12.10
C ASP A 46 11.63 6.26 -12.29
N GLY A 47 12.41 7.27 -11.88
CA GLY A 47 12.10 8.68 -12.08
C GLY A 47 12.30 9.17 -13.52
N ASN A 48 13.02 8.41 -14.36
CA ASN A 48 13.19 8.73 -15.77
C ASN A 48 12.00 8.16 -16.57
N ARG A 49 11.05 9.04 -16.91
CA ARG A 49 9.82 8.65 -17.63
C ARG A 49 10.08 7.97 -18.98
N GLU A 50 11.09 8.39 -19.74
CA GLU A 50 11.40 7.80 -21.05
C GLU A 50 11.94 6.39 -20.90
N ARG A 51 12.80 6.15 -19.90
CA ARG A 51 13.31 4.82 -19.59
C ARG A 51 12.18 3.94 -19.04
N ALA A 52 11.39 4.43 -18.08
CA ALA A 52 10.25 3.71 -17.52
C ALA A 52 9.24 3.28 -18.60
N ARG A 53 8.97 4.14 -19.60
CA ARG A 53 8.02 3.86 -20.70
C ARG A 53 8.36 2.58 -21.48
N GLN A 54 9.63 2.18 -21.55
CA GLN A 54 10.04 0.96 -22.22
C GLN A 54 9.57 -0.32 -21.50
N HIS A 55 9.25 -0.20 -20.21
CA HIS A 55 8.82 -1.30 -19.34
C HIS A 55 7.34 -1.22 -18.94
N VAL A 56 6.69 -0.06 -19.15
CA VAL A 56 5.27 0.15 -18.83
C VAL A 56 4.42 -0.40 -19.96
N VAL A 57 3.71 -1.48 -19.69
CA VAL A 57 2.87 -2.23 -20.63
C VAL A 57 1.42 -2.28 -20.14
N ALA A 58 0.52 -2.89 -20.93
CA ALA A 58 -0.84 -3.18 -20.50
C ALA A 58 -0.84 -4.22 -19.36
N GLU A 59 -1.90 -4.26 -18.59
CA GLU A 59 -2.02 -5.14 -17.41
C GLU A 59 -1.78 -6.62 -17.75
N GLU A 60 -2.34 -7.07 -18.88
CA GLU A 60 -2.24 -8.45 -19.35
C GLU A 60 -0.83 -8.84 -19.84
N GLU A 61 0.01 -7.85 -20.12
CA GLU A 61 1.37 -8.03 -20.63
C GLU A 61 2.43 -7.87 -19.53
N ASP A 62 2.02 -7.42 -18.32
CA ASP A 62 2.97 -7.12 -17.25
C ASP A 62 3.57 -8.39 -16.65
N LEU A 63 4.89 -8.52 -16.79
CA LEU A 63 5.63 -9.70 -16.35
C LEU A 63 5.67 -9.84 -14.81
N VAL A 64 5.64 -8.72 -14.07
CA VAL A 64 5.69 -8.74 -12.59
C VAL A 64 4.35 -9.22 -12.05
N LEU A 65 3.25 -8.72 -12.62
CA LEU A 65 1.90 -9.20 -12.29
C LEU A 65 1.76 -10.69 -12.61
N ALA A 66 2.18 -11.12 -13.80
CA ALA A 66 2.11 -12.52 -14.22
C ALA A 66 2.92 -13.43 -13.26
N ALA A 67 4.17 -13.09 -12.98
CA ALA A 67 5.03 -13.85 -12.07
C ALA A 67 4.47 -13.89 -10.63
N THR A 68 3.91 -12.78 -10.15
CA THR A 68 3.31 -12.72 -8.81
C THR A 68 2.07 -13.61 -8.71
N ARG A 69 1.21 -13.60 -9.74
CA ARG A 69 0.02 -14.47 -9.82
C ARG A 69 0.40 -15.95 -9.85
N GLU A 70 1.42 -16.31 -10.62
CA GLU A 70 1.94 -17.68 -10.67
C GLU A 70 2.50 -18.11 -9.30
N ALA A 71 3.28 -17.25 -8.65
CA ALA A 71 3.84 -17.55 -7.34
C ALA A 71 2.73 -17.67 -6.27
N ALA A 72 1.71 -16.80 -6.27
CA ALA A 72 0.56 -16.88 -5.38
C ALA A 72 -0.16 -18.24 -5.54
N ALA A 73 -0.45 -18.65 -6.78
CA ALA A 73 -1.08 -19.93 -7.09
C ALA A 73 -0.21 -21.13 -6.67
N LYS A 74 1.09 -21.10 -6.96
CA LYS A 74 2.05 -22.15 -6.64
C LYS A 74 2.15 -22.41 -5.14
N HIS A 75 2.10 -21.36 -4.35
CA HIS A 75 2.30 -21.44 -2.90
C HIS A 75 0.98 -21.36 -2.10
N GLY A 76 -0.16 -21.16 -2.75
CA GLY A 76 -1.49 -21.11 -2.11
C GLY A 76 -1.65 -19.92 -1.17
N ILE A 77 -0.93 -18.81 -1.37
CA ILE A 77 -0.92 -17.63 -0.50
C ILE A 77 -1.55 -16.42 -1.20
N TRP A 78 -2.30 -15.61 -0.46
CA TRP A 78 -2.78 -14.34 -0.95
C TRP A 78 -1.67 -13.30 -1.03
N VAL A 79 -1.74 -12.42 -2.02
CA VAL A 79 -0.77 -11.33 -2.21
C VAL A 79 -1.49 -10.00 -2.45
N HIS A 80 -1.16 -8.99 -1.65
CA HIS A 80 -1.39 -7.61 -2.01
C HIS A 80 -0.14 -7.08 -2.72
N LEU A 81 -0.15 -7.07 -4.05
CA LEU A 81 0.88 -6.43 -4.87
C LEU A 81 0.62 -4.92 -4.82
N GLY A 82 1.43 -4.23 -4.02
CA GLY A 82 1.18 -2.86 -3.56
C GLY A 82 0.89 -1.87 -4.68
N SER A 83 1.78 -1.78 -5.67
CA SER A 83 1.40 -1.28 -7.00
C SER A 83 2.44 -1.53 -8.09
N LEU A 84 1.98 -1.38 -9.33
CA LEU A 84 2.75 -1.38 -10.57
C LEU A 84 2.48 -0.09 -11.36
N ALA A 85 3.45 0.31 -12.18
CA ALA A 85 3.27 1.32 -13.21
C ALA A 85 2.77 0.62 -14.48
N LEU A 86 1.52 0.82 -14.85
CA LEU A 86 0.88 0.22 -16.02
C LEU A 86 0.48 1.28 -17.04
N LYS A 87 0.28 0.86 -18.29
CA LYS A 87 -0.23 1.72 -19.35
C LYS A 87 -1.62 2.23 -18.99
N GLY A 88 -1.77 3.55 -18.98
CA GLY A 88 -3.03 4.25 -18.77
C GLY A 88 -3.70 4.66 -20.08
N GLU A 89 -4.54 5.69 -20.03
CA GLU A 89 -5.13 6.28 -21.22
C GLU A 89 -4.17 7.26 -21.88
N GLY A 90 -4.13 7.23 -23.22
CA GLY A 90 -3.22 8.08 -23.99
C GLY A 90 -1.75 7.83 -23.63
N ASP A 91 -1.06 8.91 -23.22
CA ASP A 91 0.36 8.88 -22.90
C ASP A 91 0.67 8.68 -21.41
N LYS A 92 -0.36 8.61 -20.56
CA LYS A 92 -0.17 8.47 -19.11
C LYS A 92 -0.10 7.01 -18.66
N PHE A 93 0.40 6.85 -17.44
CA PHE A 93 0.48 5.60 -16.73
C PHE A 93 -0.62 5.52 -15.67
N ARG A 94 -0.83 4.33 -15.11
CA ARG A 94 -1.63 4.08 -13.91
C ARG A 94 -0.74 3.55 -12.80
N ASN A 95 -0.90 4.07 -11.61
CA ASN A 95 -0.31 3.53 -10.39
C ASN A 95 -1.36 2.59 -9.77
N ARG A 96 -1.27 1.28 -10.11
CA ARG A 96 -2.31 0.29 -9.81
C ARG A 96 -1.82 -0.81 -8.88
N GLY A 97 -2.51 -0.96 -7.74
CA GLY A 97 -2.35 -2.08 -6.82
C GLY A 97 -3.31 -3.23 -7.11
N PHE A 98 -2.95 -4.44 -6.67
CA PHE A 98 -3.73 -5.65 -6.89
C PHE A 98 -3.86 -6.48 -5.62
N VAL A 99 -5.03 -7.11 -5.44
CA VAL A 99 -5.22 -8.20 -4.50
C VAL A 99 -5.40 -9.49 -5.28
N ILE A 100 -4.50 -10.44 -5.06
CA ILE A 100 -4.40 -11.71 -5.75
C ILE A 100 -4.66 -12.82 -4.73
N ASP A 101 -5.55 -13.76 -5.02
CA ASP A 101 -5.84 -14.87 -4.13
C ASP A 101 -4.85 -16.04 -4.29
N GLY A 102 -4.96 -17.05 -3.40
CA GLY A 102 -4.09 -18.24 -3.43
C GLY A 102 -4.28 -19.15 -4.64
N THR A 103 -5.15 -18.82 -5.59
CA THR A 103 -5.27 -19.47 -6.90
C THR A 103 -4.61 -18.67 -8.02
N GLY A 104 -4.06 -17.48 -7.69
CA GLY A 104 -3.49 -16.53 -8.66
C GLY A 104 -4.55 -15.67 -9.35
N ALA A 105 -5.81 -15.71 -8.93
CA ALA A 105 -6.86 -14.87 -9.48
C ALA A 105 -6.82 -13.46 -8.87
N ILE A 106 -6.95 -12.43 -9.71
CA ILE A 106 -7.10 -11.04 -9.26
C ILE A 106 -8.50 -10.88 -8.68
N ARG A 107 -8.58 -10.53 -7.38
CA ARG A 107 -9.82 -10.31 -6.65
C ARG A 107 -10.24 -8.85 -6.64
N ALA A 108 -9.28 -7.94 -6.67
CA ALA A 108 -9.50 -6.50 -6.76
C ALA A 108 -8.29 -5.80 -7.35
N SER A 109 -8.52 -4.64 -7.97
CA SER A 109 -7.49 -3.68 -8.36
C SER A 109 -7.89 -2.27 -7.91
N TYR A 110 -6.89 -1.44 -7.59
CA TYR A 110 -7.07 -0.07 -7.12
C TYR A 110 -6.09 0.85 -7.81
N ASP A 111 -6.60 1.88 -8.47
CA ASP A 111 -5.80 2.98 -9.02
C ASP A 111 -5.69 4.09 -7.97
N LYS A 112 -4.48 4.58 -7.71
CA LYS A 112 -4.19 5.65 -6.75
C LYS A 112 -5.07 6.87 -7.00
N LEU A 113 -5.82 7.30 -5.97
CA LEU A 113 -6.74 8.44 -6.08
C LEU A 113 -6.01 9.78 -6.02
N HIS A 114 -5.05 9.93 -5.10
CA HIS A 114 -4.38 11.19 -4.84
C HIS A 114 -2.94 11.14 -5.33
N LEU A 115 -2.62 11.97 -6.31
CA LEU A 115 -1.31 12.05 -6.94
C LEU A 115 -0.39 13.00 -6.17
N PHE A 116 0.89 12.65 -6.08
CA PHE A 116 1.89 13.35 -5.29
C PHE A 116 2.48 14.54 -6.07
N ASP A 117 1.76 15.68 -6.01
CA ASP A 117 2.21 16.94 -6.60
C ASP A 117 2.60 17.88 -5.46
N VAL A 118 3.91 17.99 -5.17
CA VAL A 118 4.42 18.74 -4.02
C VAL A 118 5.73 19.43 -4.33
N ASP A 119 5.97 20.53 -3.60
CA ASP A 119 7.24 21.21 -3.52
C ASP A 119 7.74 21.11 -2.07
N LEU A 120 8.87 20.44 -1.85
CA LEU A 120 9.44 20.27 -0.54
C LEU A 120 10.45 21.37 -0.21
N ALA A 121 10.58 21.72 1.08
CA ALA A 121 11.54 22.69 1.56
C ALA A 121 13.01 22.30 1.25
N THR A 122 13.26 21.01 0.98
CA THR A 122 14.56 20.47 0.53
C THR A 122 14.92 20.87 -0.90
N GLY A 123 14.00 21.49 -1.64
CA GLY A 123 14.16 21.81 -3.07
C GLY A 123 13.67 20.70 -4.02
N GLU A 124 13.23 19.57 -3.49
CA GLU A 124 12.61 18.51 -4.28
C GLU A 124 11.21 18.93 -4.75
N SER A 125 10.92 18.75 -6.04
CA SER A 125 9.62 19.02 -6.65
C SER A 125 9.12 17.78 -7.36
N TRP A 126 7.91 17.36 -7.03
CA TRP A 126 7.26 16.17 -7.59
C TRP A 126 5.98 16.58 -8.32
N ARG A 127 5.73 15.99 -9.48
CA ARG A 127 4.51 16.20 -10.29
C ARG A 127 4.06 14.85 -10.85
N GLU A 128 3.51 14.00 -9.95
CA GLU A 128 3.03 12.66 -10.31
C GLU A 128 1.92 12.76 -11.37
N SER A 129 1.08 13.80 -11.30
CA SER A 129 0.01 14.07 -12.28
C SER A 129 0.49 14.29 -13.72
N ASN A 130 1.76 14.66 -13.93
CA ASN A 130 2.32 14.76 -15.28
C ASN A 130 2.51 13.38 -15.93
N THR A 131 2.62 12.33 -15.13
CA THR A 131 2.96 10.98 -15.60
C THR A 131 1.81 9.98 -15.41
N TYR A 132 1.04 10.12 -14.33
CA TYR A 132 0.00 9.18 -13.95
C TYR A 132 -1.40 9.78 -14.04
N ASP A 133 -2.38 8.93 -14.37
CA ASP A 133 -3.80 9.22 -14.20
C ASP A 133 -4.23 8.87 -12.78
N ARG A 134 -5.14 9.67 -12.22
CA ARG A 134 -5.78 9.38 -10.94
C ARG A 134 -6.85 8.31 -11.06
N GLY A 135 -7.03 7.52 -10.01
CA GLY A 135 -8.17 6.63 -9.87
C GLY A 135 -9.47 7.38 -9.57
N GLU A 136 -10.59 6.65 -9.65
CA GLU A 136 -11.94 7.20 -9.45
C GLU A 136 -12.77 6.39 -8.44
N ARG A 137 -12.21 5.32 -7.87
CA ARG A 137 -12.96 4.39 -7.02
C ARG A 137 -12.23 4.07 -5.73
N ALA A 138 -12.94 4.13 -4.60
CA ALA A 138 -12.50 3.50 -3.36
C ALA A 138 -12.83 2.00 -3.42
N ILE A 139 -11.90 1.14 -3.00
CA ILE A 139 -12.01 -0.32 -3.13
C ILE A 139 -11.92 -0.99 -1.76
N LEU A 140 -12.85 -1.90 -1.51
CA LEU A 140 -12.89 -2.80 -0.37
C LEU A 140 -13.01 -4.23 -0.88
N VAL A 141 -12.21 -5.16 -0.33
CA VAL A 141 -12.18 -6.56 -0.78
C VAL A 141 -12.07 -7.51 0.41
N ASP A 142 -12.80 -8.62 0.37
CA ASP A 142 -12.70 -9.67 1.38
C ASP A 142 -11.43 -10.49 1.17
N THR A 143 -10.65 -10.67 2.24
CA THR A 143 -9.37 -11.39 2.26
C THR A 143 -9.29 -12.31 3.49
N PRO A 144 -8.30 -13.22 3.57
CA PRO A 144 -8.11 -14.04 4.77
C PRO A 144 -7.90 -13.23 6.06
N ILE A 145 -7.31 -12.04 5.97
CA ILE A 145 -7.05 -11.19 7.15
C ILE A 145 -8.21 -10.24 7.50
N GLY A 146 -9.31 -10.30 6.76
CA GLY A 146 -10.49 -9.47 6.94
C GLY A 146 -10.83 -8.63 5.70
N ARG A 147 -11.75 -7.68 5.86
CA ARG A 147 -12.13 -6.73 4.81
C ARG A 147 -11.05 -5.67 4.62
N LEU A 148 -10.32 -5.76 3.53
CA LEU A 148 -9.17 -4.91 3.23
C LEU A 148 -9.58 -3.70 2.39
N GLY A 149 -9.44 -2.51 2.95
CA GLY A 149 -9.56 -1.24 2.24
C GLY A 149 -8.23 -0.88 1.59
N LEU A 150 -8.26 -0.44 0.32
CA LEU A 150 -7.07 -0.16 -0.46
C LEU A 150 -6.80 1.34 -0.55
N ALA A 151 -5.54 1.71 -0.34
CA ALA A 151 -4.98 3.05 -0.52
C ALA A 151 -3.54 2.90 -1.01
N ILE A 152 -2.95 3.94 -1.59
CA ILE A 152 -1.54 3.95 -2.02
C ILE A 152 -0.87 5.24 -1.55
N CYS A 153 0.16 5.13 -0.72
CA CYS A 153 1.15 6.16 -0.38
C CYS A 153 0.52 7.52 -0.01
N TYR A 154 0.47 8.46 -0.93
CA TYR A 154 -0.03 9.83 -0.70
C TYR A 154 -1.49 9.87 -0.23
N ASP A 155 -2.28 8.85 -0.57
CA ASP A 155 -3.67 8.69 -0.08
C ASP A 155 -3.76 8.77 1.46
N MET A 156 -2.70 8.38 2.19
CA MET A 156 -2.69 8.44 3.65
C MET A 156 -2.91 9.84 4.22
N ARG A 157 -2.72 10.89 3.43
CA ARG A 157 -2.95 12.29 3.86
C ARG A 157 -4.41 12.70 3.79
N PHE A 158 -5.27 11.91 3.18
CA PHE A 158 -6.68 12.22 2.92
C PHE A 158 -7.60 11.35 3.79
N PRO A 159 -8.00 11.84 4.97
CA PRO A 159 -8.78 11.06 5.93
C PRO A 159 -10.14 10.59 5.40
N ASP A 160 -10.71 11.31 4.44
CA ASP A 160 -12.03 10.99 3.89
C ASP A 160 -12.06 9.65 3.17
N LEU A 161 -10.97 9.24 2.50
CA LEU A 161 -10.85 7.91 1.90
C LEU A 161 -10.93 6.82 2.99
N PHE A 162 -10.16 6.96 4.05
CA PHE A 162 -10.13 6.00 5.17
C PHE A 162 -11.45 5.95 5.93
N ARG A 163 -12.11 7.11 6.04
CA ARG A 163 -13.47 7.20 6.57
C ARG A 163 -14.45 6.43 5.70
N ALA A 164 -14.44 6.65 4.39
CA ALA A 164 -15.32 5.93 3.45
C ALA A 164 -15.11 4.42 3.51
N LEU A 165 -13.84 3.95 3.53
CA LEU A 165 -13.51 2.54 3.65
C LEU A 165 -14.00 1.94 4.97
N SER A 166 -13.79 2.63 6.10
CA SER A 166 -14.25 2.16 7.41
C SER A 166 -15.77 2.20 7.57
N ASP A 167 -16.46 3.19 6.98
CA ASP A 167 -17.94 3.22 6.92
C ASP A 167 -18.51 2.08 6.08
N ALA A 168 -17.78 1.64 5.04
CA ALA A 168 -18.12 0.45 4.26
C ALA A 168 -17.78 -0.87 4.95
N GLY A 169 -17.17 -0.84 6.14
CA GLY A 169 -16.90 -2.01 6.97
C GLY A 169 -15.48 -2.57 6.85
N ALA A 170 -14.50 -1.77 6.43
CA ALA A 170 -13.09 -2.20 6.47
C ALA A 170 -12.68 -2.62 7.88
N THR A 171 -11.95 -3.72 7.98
CA THR A 171 -11.34 -4.22 9.21
C THR A 171 -9.81 -4.17 9.14
N ALA A 172 -9.28 -4.03 7.92
CA ALA A 172 -7.87 -3.78 7.65
C ALA A 172 -7.73 -2.75 6.53
N LEU A 173 -6.64 -2.01 6.51
CA LEU A 173 -6.31 -0.97 5.55
C LEU A 173 -4.90 -1.22 5.01
N ALA A 174 -4.72 -1.30 3.69
CA ALA A 174 -3.42 -1.42 3.05
C ALA A 174 -2.93 -0.04 2.57
N VAL A 175 -1.67 0.27 2.87
CA VAL A 175 -1.00 1.51 2.44
C VAL A 175 0.42 1.19 1.95
N PRO A 176 0.56 0.58 0.76
CA PRO A 176 1.87 0.44 0.12
C PRO A 176 2.43 1.82 -0.23
N ALA A 177 3.75 2.02 -0.08
CA ALA A 177 4.35 3.33 -0.26
C ALA A 177 5.80 3.28 -0.77
N ALA A 178 6.18 4.36 -1.49
CA ALA A 178 7.55 4.75 -1.79
C ALA A 178 7.79 6.16 -1.18
N PHE A 179 7.78 6.25 0.13
CA PHE A 179 7.75 7.51 0.88
C PHE A 179 9.15 8.13 0.99
N THR A 180 9.27 9.43 0.70
CA THR A 180 10.56 10.14 0.80
C THR A 180 11.07 10.19 2.25
N ARG A 181 12.39 10.12 2.46
CA ARG A 181 12.99 10.16 3.82
C ARG A 181 12.58 11.40 4.63
N PRO A 182 12.61 12.65 4.08
CA PRO A 182 12.24 13.82 4.87
C PRO A 182 10.80 13.79 5.38
N THR A 183 9.84 13.48 4.50
CA THR A 183 8.42 13.42 4.88
C THR A 183 8.11 12.16 5.69
N GLY A 184 8.84 11.07 5.46
CA GLY A 184 8.71 9.84 6.23
C GLY A 184 9.05 10.05 7.69
N LYS A 185 10.21 10.62 7.96
CA LYS A 185 10.67 10.92 9.32
C LYS A 185 9.70 11.82 10.11
N ALA A 186 9.06 12.76 9.41
CA ALA A 186 8.14 13.70 10.06
C ALA A 186 6.69 13.18 10.20
N HIS A 187 6.20 12.38 9.23
CA HIS A 187 4.75 12.13 9.09
C HIS A 187 4.33 10.66 9.12
N TRP A 188 5.20 9.72 8.72
CA TRP A 188 4.83 8.33 8.43
C TRP A 188 4.12 7.66 9.60
N HIS A 189 4.79 7.53 10.73
CA HIS A 189 4.23 6.87 11.92
C HIS A 189 2.98 7.58 12.47
N VAL A 190 3.03 8.91 12.52
CA VAL A 190 1.92 9.71 13.11
C VAL A 190 0.65 9.55 12.28
N LEU A 191 0.75 9.73 10.96
CA LEU A 191 -0.43 9.63 10.08
C LEU A 191 -0.99 8.22 10.03
N LEU A 192 -0.15 7.19 9.89
CA LEU A 192 -0.62 5.81 9.81
C LEU A 192 -1.30 5.37 11.12
N ARG A 193 -0.74 5.74 12.28
CA ARG A 193 -1.39 5.50 13.56
C ARG A 193 -2.73 6.21 13.67
N ALA A 194 -2.82 7.46 13.22
CA ALA A 194 -4.08 8.19 13.19
C ALA A 194 -5.12 7.47 12.31
N ARG A 195 -4.75 7.00 11.12
CA ARG A 195 -5.67 6.25 10.23
C ARG A 195 -6.17 4.96 10.86
N ALA A 196 -5.31 4.20 11.53
CA ALA A 196 -5.71 2.98 12.25
C ALA A 196 -6.73 3.28 13.35
N ILE A 197 -6.46 4.29 14.18
CA ILE A 197 -7.31 4.71 15.31
C ILE A 197 -8.67 5.22 14.81
N GLU A 198 -8.68 6.16 13.85
CA GLU A 198 -9.90 6.76 13.29
C GLU A 198 -10.81 5.76 12.60
N ALA A 199 -10.21 4.75 11.93
CA ALA A 199 -10.93 3.69 11.26
C ALA A 199 -11.31 2.54 12.19
N ALA A 200 -10.74 2.49 13.40
CA ALA A 200 -10.81 1.34 14.31
C ALA A 200 -10.56 0.02 13.57
N ALA A 201 -9.46 -0.03 12.79
CA ALA A 201 -9.06 -1.11 11.90
C ALA A 201 -7.55 -1.33 11.95
N TYR A 202 -7.09 -2.53 11.61
CA TYR A 202 -5.67 -2.76 11.36
C TYR A 202 -5.18 -1.89 10.20
N LEU A 203 -3.92 -1.46 10.26
CA LEU A 203 -3.27 -0.78 9.16
C LEU A 203 -1.96 -1.49 8.84
N ILE A 204 -1.80 -1.86 7.56
CA ILE A 204 -0.66 -2.59 7.03
C ILE A 204 -0.02 -1.69 5.97
N ALA A 205 1.13 -1.11 6.30
CA ALA A 205 1.83 -0.18 5.45
C ALA A 205 3.17 -0.79 5.03
N THR A 206 3.27 -1.21 3.79
CA THR A 206 4.49 -1.80 3.25
C THR A 206 5.25 -0.77 2.44
N ALA A 207 6.51 -0.53 2.78
CA ALA A 207 7.28 0.57 2.25
C ALA A 207 8.48 0.11 1.42
N GLN A 208 8.81 0.89 0.40
CA GLN A 208 10.13 0.88 -0.24
C GLN A 208 11.17 1.42 0.73
N THR A 209 12.40 0.88 0.69
CA THR A 209 13.50 1.30 1.55
C THR A 209 14.80 1.48 0.77
N GLY A 210 15.74 2.21 1.35
CA GLY A 210 17.10 2.33 0.85
C GLY A 210 17.27 3.36 -0.27
N GLU A 211 18.37 3.21 -0.99
CA GLU A 211 18.73 4.04 -2.15
C GLU A 211 18.44 3.27 -3.44
N HIS A 212 17.66 3.87 -4.32
CA HIS A 212 17.20 3.26 -5.56
C HIS A 212 18.13 3.63 -6.74
N GLU A 213 18.13 2.78 -7.77
CA GLU A 213 18.99 2.99 -8.97
C GLU A 213 18.70 4.30 -9.71
N ASP A 214 17.52 4.88 -9.54
CA ASP A 214 17.15 6.17 -10.11
C ASP A 214 17.61 7.39 -9.28
N GLY A 215 18.32 7.15 -8.18
CA GLY A 215 18.87 8.17 -7.28
C GLY A 215 17.92 8.60 -6.16
N ARG A 216 16.69 8.07 -6.09
CA ARG A 216 15.80 8.33 -4.97
C ARG A 216 16.25 7.56 -3.72
N ALA A 217 15.89 8.12 -2.55
CA ALA A 217 15.99 7.43 -1.28
C ALA A 217 14.63 7.39 -0.59
N THR A 218 14.23 6.21 -0.13
CA THR A 218 12.96 5.99 0.56
C THR A 218 13.14 5.66 2.03
N TYR A 219 12.08 5.86 2.81
CA TYR A 219 12.14 5.91 4.25
C TYR A 219 12.18 4.53 4.92
N GLY A 220 11.64 3.48 4.26
CA GLY A 220 11.45 2.19 4.90
C GLY A 220 10.34 2.21 5.94
N HIS A 221 10.59 1.57 7.08
CA HIS A 221 9.65 1.47 8.19
C HIS A 221 8.29 0.88 7.78
N SER A 222 8.30 -0.28 7.12
CA SER A 222 7.04 -1.02 6.92
C SER A 222 6.42 -1.32 8.27
N LEU A 223 5.11 -1.02 8.42
CA LEU A 223 4.40 -1.03 9.69
C LEU A 223 3.18 -1.95 9.67
N VAL A 224 2.94 -2.62 10.79
CA VAL A 224 1.62 -3.15 11.13
C VAL A 224 1.16 -2.46 12.40
N ILE A 225 -0.04 -1.86 12.35
CA ILE A 225 -0.63 -1.10 13.45
C ILE A 225 -1.99 -1.69 13.78
N ASP A 226 -2.28 -1.91 15.06
CA ASP A 226 -3.56 -2.44 15.51
C ASP A 226 -4.66 -1.35 15.56
N PRO A 227 -5.94 -1.73 15.73
CA PRO A 227 -7.05 -0.75 15.81
C PRO A 227 -6.97 0.24 16.97
N TRP A 228 -6.11 -0.01 17.97
CA TRP A 228 -5.86 0.90 19.11
C TRP A 228 -4.74 1.89 18.81
N GLY A 229 -4.00 1.72 17.71
CA GLY A 229 -2.85 2.51 17.31
C GLY A 229 -1.52 2.00 17.88
N GLU A 230 -1.48 0.77 18.39
CA GLU A 230 -0.25 0.09 18.80
C GLU A 230 0.51 -0.39 17.57
N VAL A 231 1.81 -0.11 17.52
CA VAL A 231 2.70 -0.58 16.45
C VAL A 231 3.13 -2.01 16.79
N LEU A 232 2.59 -2.99 16.07
CA LEU A 232 2.90 -4.42 16.25
C LEU A 232 4.18 -4.84 15.53
N LEU A 233 4.51 -4.15 14.42
CA LEU A 233 5.72 -4.36 13.65
C LEU A 233 6.20 -3.01 13.12
N ASP A 234 7.48 -2.74 13.26
CA ASP A 234 8.23 -1.70 12.54
C ASP A 234 9.52 -2.35 12.02
N MET A 235 9.68 -2.40 10.70
CA MET A 235 10.83 -3.07 10.08
C MET A 235 12.08 -2.19 10.01
N GLY A 236 12.02 -0.94 10.46
CA GLY A 236 13.15 -0.02 10.34
C GLY A 236 13.52 0.26 8.89
N GLU A 237 14.80 0.46 8.62
CA GLU A 237 15.30 0.88 7.31
C GLU A 237 15.83 -0.28 6.45
N GLU A 238 15.97 -1.50 7.00
CA GLU A 238 16.57 -2.64 6.30
C GLU A 238 15.56 -3.36 5.39
N ALA A 239 16.01 -3.75 4.19
CA ALA A 239 15.19 -4.57 3.30
C ALA A 239 15.03 -6.00 3.88
N GLY A 240 13.86 -6.58 3.72
CA GLY A 240 13.60 -7.92 4.23
C GLY A 240 12.14 -8.30 4.28
N LEU A 241 11.86 -9.44 4.93
CA LEU A 241 10.51 -9.93 5.20
C LEU A 241 10.25 -9.82 6.71
N GLY A 242 9.18 -9.13 7.09
CA GLY A 242 8.68 -9.06 8.45
C GLY A 242 7.24 -9.56 8.53
N SER A 243 6.79 -9.98 9.70
CA SER A 243 5.41 -10.47 9.86
C SER A 243 4.81 -10.10 11.22
N ALA A 244 3.48 -9.96 11.24
CA ALA A 244 2.71 -9.74 12.45
C ALA A 244 1.42 -10.57 12.44
N GLU A 245 0.91 -10.86 13.63
CA GLU A 245 -0.38 -11.52 13.79
C GLU A 245 -1.52 -10.50 13.72
N ILE A 246 -2.52 -10.83 12.93
CA ILE A 246 -3.78 -10.09 12.82
C ILE A 246 -4.85 -10.89 13.58
N ASP A 247 -5.30 -10.34 14.70
CA ASP A 247 -6.34 -10.93 15.54
C ASP A 247 -7.68 -10.20 15.30
N PRO A 248 -8.67 -10.84 14.64
CA PRO A 248 -9.98 -10.22 14.43
C PRO A 248 -10.70 -9.83 15.73
N SER A 249 -10.48 -10.54 16.83
CA SER A 249 -11.12 -10.24 18.12
C SER A 249 -10.69 -8.88 18.68
N ARG A 250 -9.49 -8.41 18.33
CA ARG A 250 -8.97 -7.09 18.72
C ARG A 250 -9.80 -5.95 18.13
N ILE A 251 -10.34 -6.15 16.91
CA ILE A 251 -11.20 -5.16 16.25
C ILE A 251 -12.49 -4.99 17.05
N ASP A 252 -13.12 -6.12 17.41
CA ASP A 252 -14.38 -6.11 18.16
C ASP A 252 -14.19 -5.52 19.56
N ASP A 253 -13.10 -5.86 20.24
CA ASP A 253 -12.73 -5.29 21.54
C ASP A 253 -12.61 -3.76 21.45
N VAL A 254 -11.81 -3.24 20.53
CA VAL A 254 -11.60 -1.80 20.35
C VAL A 254 -12.92 -1.11 19.97
N ARG A 255 -13.66 -1.62 19.00
CA ARG A 255 -14.94 -1.05 18.54
C ARG A 255 -16.03 -1.08 19.61
N SER A 256 -15.99 -2.03 20.53
CA SER A 256 -16.94 -2.09 21.66
C SER A 256 -16.63 -1.03 22.71
N ARG A 257 -15.35 -0.81 23.01
CA ARG A 257 -14.90 0.16 24.04
C ARG A 257 -14.95 1.61 23.55
N VAL A 258 -14.55 1.84 22.29
CA VAL A 258 -14.52 3.17 21.67
C VAL A 258 -15.28 3.11 20.33
N PRO A 259 -16.62 3.17 20.35
CA PRO A 259 -17.44 2.91 19.14
C PRO A 259 -17.49 4.13 18.20
N VAL A 260 -16.32 4.63 17.78
CA VAL A 260 -16.17 5.84 16.96
C VAL A 260 -16.96 5.77 15.66
N LEU A 261 -17.06 4.58 15.02
CA LEU A 261 -17.78 4.42 13.77
C LEU A 261 -19.29 4.65 13.93
N ARG A 262 -19.85 4.22 15.08
CA ARG A 262 -21.29 4.42 15.41
C ARG A 262 -21.59 5.84 15.84
N HIS A 263 -20.59 6.59 16.35
CA HIS A 263 -20.74 7.95 16.82
C HIS A 263 -20.55 9.01 15.74
N ARG A 264 -20.16 8.60 14.51
CA ARG A 264 -20.02 9.52 13.38
C ARG A 264 -21.34 10.23 13.08
N ARG A 265 -21.23 11.52 12.79
CA ARG A 265 -22.37 12.38 12.38
C ARG A 265 -22.01 13.13 11.11
N PRO A 266 -23.02 13.53 10.31
CA PRO A 266 -22.82 14.54 9.29
C PRO A 266 -22.28 15.82 9.93
N ILE A 267 -21.27 16.41 9.31
CA ILE A 267 -20.71 17.67 9.76
C ILE A 267 -21.56 18.80 9.15
N PRO A 268 -22.14 19.70 9.96
CA PRO A 268 -22.87 20.84 9.44
C PRO A 268 -21.92 21.81 8.72
N PRO A 269 -22.46 22.74 7.91
CA PRO A 269 -21.65 23.82 7.33
C PRO A 269 -20.87 24.59 8.40
N VAL A 270 -19.63 24.98 8.06
CA VAL A 270 -18.80 25.80 8.96
C VAL A 270 -19.35 27.22 8.97
N GLU A 271 -19.64 27.73 10.16
CA GLU A 271 -19.97 29.15 10.39
C GLU A 271 -18.69 29.93 10.70
N THR A 272 -18.53 31.09 10.09
CA THR A 272 -17.41 32.01 10.35
C THR A 272 -17.92 33.29 10.99
N PHE A 273 -17.31 33.67 12.09
CA PHE A 273 -17.61 34.94 12.78
C PHE A 273 -16.40 35.87 12.59
N ALA A 274 -16.67 37.12 12.17
CA ALA A 274 -15.66 38.17 11.97
C ALA A 274 -15.46 38.96 13.26
#